data_80f51f1220e4cede39f11f2397d3bb5f
#
_entry.id   80f51f1220e4cede39f11f2397d3bb5f
#
_cell.length_a   1.000
_cell.length_b   1.000
_cell.length_c   1.000
_cell.angle_alpha   90.00
_cell.angle_beta   90.00
_cell.angle_gamma   90.00
#
_symmetry.space_group_name_H-M   'P 1'
#
loop_
_entity.id
_entity.type
_entity.pdbx_description
1 polymer ?
#
loop_
_entity_poly.entity_id
_entity_poly.type
_entity_poly.pdbx_seq_one_letter_code
_entity_poly.pdbx_strand_id
1 'polypeptide(L)'
;MSPAGSQGSAVKAAKASLGELESMISESPSSDRACLKLAQILRVRRSEVALLRLEKGSLRFVFPSELRSAGVLPLSGSAVAARTASTRTSLLSNTFMRVKHVSLFEAVKIGAAASEEDRNLEQMPIQKIMSVPVAHEGQVMGVVQISRKGLDSSLAGADFSGEDLKQLEKAAEILARMPFMKEGADI
;
A
#
# COMPACT_ATOMS: atom_id res chain seq x y z
N MET A 1 -36.57 7.76 11.98
CA MET A 1 -36.10 6.90 10.87
C MET A 1 -34.58 6.72 11.00
N SER A 2 -34.16 5.52 11.31
CA SER A 2 -32.73 5.20 11.50
C SER A 2 -32.09 4.90 10.17
N PRO A 3 -30.91 5.42 9.84
CA PRO A 3 -30.18 5.07 8.62
C PRO A 3 -29.35 3.79 8.82
N ALA A 4 -29.99 2.70 9.22
CA ALA A 4 -29.29 1.42 9.43
C ALA A 4 -29.00 0.62 8.14
N GLY A 5 -29.42 1.14 6.99
CA GLY A 5 -29.29 0.41 5.71
C GLY A 5 -27.98 0.63 4.95
N SER A 6 -27.28 1.75 5.16
CA SER A 6 -26.13 2.08 4.32
C SER A 6 -24.80 1.45 4.78
N GLN A 7 -24.63 1.23 6.09
CA GLN A 7 -23.40 0.64 6.62
C GLN A 7 -23.28 -0.85 6.29
N GLY A 8 -24.38 -1.60 6.33
CA GLY A 8 -24.38 -3.00 5.97
C GLY A 8 -24.06 -3.26 4.49
N SER A 9 -24.51 -2.38 3.61
CA SER A 9 -24.24 -2.47 2.17
C SER A 9 -22.77 -2.17 1.82
N ALA A 10 -22.18 -1.15 2.47
CA ALA A 10 -20.77 -0.79 2.23
C ALA A 10 -19.80 -1.87 2.74
N VAL A 11 -20.08 -2.45 3.90
CA VAL A 11 -19.27 -3.56 4.45
C VAL A 11 -19.38 -4.81 3.58
N LYS A 12 -20.56 -5.09 3.06
CA LYS A 12 -20.77 -6.23 2.14
C LYS A 12 -20.07 -6.02 0.81
N ALA A 13 -20.08 -4.81 0.25
CA ALA A 13 -19.34 -4.46 -0.97
C ALA A 13 -17.82 -4.56 -0.78
N ALA A 14 -17.27 -4.13 0.37
CA ALA A 14 -15.86 -4.27 0.68
C ALA A 14 -15.42 -5.74 0.78
N LYS A 15 -16.21 -6.61 1.37
CA LYS A 15 -15.96 -8.07 1.41
C LYS A 15 -15.98 -8.70 0.02
N ALA A 16 -16.93 -8.32 -0.83
CA ALA A 16 -16.98 -8.76 -2.23
C ALA A 16 -15.72 -8.34 -2.99
N SER A 17 -15.21 -7.11 -2.76
CA SER A 17 -14.00 -6.61 -3.40
C SER A 17 -12.73 -7.35 -2.97
N LEU A 18 -12.60 -7.73 -1.69
CA LEU A 18 -11.51 -8.60 -1.22
C LEU A 18 -11.61 -9.99 -1.84
N GLY A 19 -12.80 -10.54 -2.00
CA GLY A 19 -13.03 -11.81 -2.71
C GLY A 19 -12.62 -11.74 -4.18
N GLU A 20 -12.85 -10.60 -4.85
CA GLU A 20 -12.37 -10.36 -6.20
C GLU A 20 -10.84 -10.31 -6.26
N LEU A 21 -10.19 -9.64 -5.31
CA LEU A 21 -8.73 -9.64 -5.22
C LEU A 21 -8.18 -11.07 -5.04
N GLU A 22 -8.79 -11.85 -4.18
CA GLU A 22 -8.39 -13.23 -3.94
C GLU A 22 -8.58 -14.12 -5.20
N SER A 23 -9.68 -13.95 -5.93
CA SER A 23 -9.94 -14.70 -7.15
C SER A 23 -8.90 -14.41 -8.25
N MET A 24 -8.27 -13.24 -8.23
CA MET A 24 -7.22 -12.88 -9.16
C MET A 24 -5.96 -13.76 -9.05
N ILE A 25 -5.75 -14.43 -7.92
CA ILE A 25 -4.57 -15.30 -7.71
C ILE A 25 -4.50 -16.37 -8.81
N SER A 26 -5.63 -16.99 -9.14
CA SER A 26 -5.69 -18.03 -10.17
C SER A 26 -5.44 -17.51 -11.60
N GLU A 27 -5.63 -16.22 -11.80
CA GLU A 27 -5.41 -15.56 -13.10
C GLU A 27 -3.97 -15.10 -13.31
N SER A 28 -3.08 -15.26 -12.31
CA SER A 28 -1.70 -14.75 -12.32
C SER A 28 -1.63 -13.29 -12.76
N PRO A 29 -2.27 -12.37 -12.02
CA PRO A 29 -2.38 -10.98 -12.43
C PRO A 29 -1.03 -10.27 -12.39
N SER A 30 -0.93 -9.15 -13.11
CA SER A 30 0.18 -8.22 -12.93
C SER A 30 0.07 -7.52 -11.57
N SER A 31 1.20 -7.06 -11.05
CA SER A 31 1.22 -6.24 -9.84
C SER A 31 0.40 -4.96 -9.98
N ASP A 32 0.43 -4.34 -11.16
CA ASP A 32 -0.38 -3.14 -11.45
C ASP A 32 -1.88 -3.42 -11.30
N ARG A 33 -2.36 -4.51 -11.90
CA ARG A 33 -3.78 -4.90 -11.81
C ARG A 33 -4.21 -5.18 -10.37
N ALA A 34 -3.39 -5.90 -9.61
CA ALA A 34 -3.67 -6.20 -8.21
C ALA A 34 -3.67 -4.93 -7.33
N CYS A 35 -2.70 -4.05 -7.50
CA CYS A 35 -2.60 -2.81 -6.72
C CYS A 35 -3.69 -1.79 -7.09
N LEU A 36 -4.13 -1.73 -8.35
CA LEU A 36 -5.27 -0.91 -8.74
C LEU A 36 -6.58 -1.43 -8.10
N LYS A 37 -6.76 -2.74 -8.02
CA LYS A 37 -7.89 -3.32 -7.28
C LYS A 37 -7.82 -2.95 -5.80
N LEU A 38 -6.65 -3.03 -5.20
CA LEU A 38 -6.43 -2.63 -3.81
C LEU A 38 -6.77 -1.15 -3.57
N ALA A 39 -6.37 -0.26 -4.48
CA ALA A 39 -6.70 1.15 -4.42
C ALA A 39 -8.23 1.37 -4.40
N GLN A 40 -8.97 0.64 -5.22
CA GLN A 40 -10.43 0.68 -5.24
C GLN A 40 -11.05 0.20 -3.92
N ILE A 41 -10.55 -0.90 -3.36
CA ILE A 41 -11.04 -1.46 -2.09
C ILE A 41 -10.88 -0.45 -0.96
N LEU A 42 -9.74 0.21 -0.88
CA LEU A 42 -9.40 1.15 0.19
C LEU A 42 -9.75 2.61 -0.13
N ARG A 43 -10.32 2.86 -1.32
CA ARG A 43 -10.76 4.20 -1.75
C ARG A 43 -9.64 5.23 -1.69
N VAL A 44 -8.51 4.85 -2.21
CA VAL A 44 -7.34 5.73 -2.38
C VAL A 44 -6.97 5.82 -3.86
N ARG A 45 -6.07 6.74 -4.17
CA ARG A 45 -5.57 6.93 -5.52
C ARG A 45 -4.45 5.95 -5.82
N ARG A 46 -4.18 5.71 -7.11
CA ARG A 46 -3.06 4.89 -7.55
C ARG A 46 -1.74 5.33 -6.93
N SER A 47 -1.49 6.64 -6.88
CA SER A 47 -0.28 7.23 -6.31
C SER A 47 -0.16 7.10 -4.78
N GLU A 48 -1.22 6.64 -4.12
CA GLU A 48 -1.27 6.44 -2.67
C GLU A 48 -1.09 4.96 -2.27
N VAL A 49 -0.79 4.10 -3.23
CA VAL A 49 -0.48 2.67 -3.02
C VAL A 49 0.98 2.41 -3.34
N ALA A 50 1.68 1.73 -2.44
CA ALA A 50 3.02 1.21 -2.68
C ALA A 50 3.09 -0.25 -2.26
N LEU A 51 3.67 -1.08 -3.10
CA LEU A 51 3.96 -2.47 -2.81
C LEU A 51 5.46 -2.72 -3.01
N LEU A 52 6.10 -3.24 -1.98
CA LEU A 52 7.54 -3.54 -1.99
C LEU A 52 7.74 -5.03 -1.74
N ARG A 53 8.69 -5.61 -2.45
CA ARG A 53 9.09 -7.01 -2.29
C ARG A 53 10.43 -7.11 -1.58
N LEU A 54 10.53 -8.05 -0.65
CA LEU A 54 11.78 -8.33 0.05
C LEU A 54 12.68 -9.20 -0.85
N GLU A 55 13.87 -8.69 -1.13
CA GLU A 55 14.92 -9.38 -1.90
C GLU A 55 16.26 -9.20 -1.20
N LYS A 56 16.91 -10.29 -0.84
CA LYS A 56 18.29 -10.28 -0.27
C LYS A 56 18.50 -9.24 0.84
N GLY A 57 17.57 -9.15 1.78
CA GLY A 57 17.66 -8.23 2.91
C GLY A 57 17.33 -6.77 2.61
N SER A 58 16.77 -6.48 1.45
CA SER A 58 16.33 -5.15 1.04
C SER A 58 14.94 -5.19 0.42
N LEU A 59 14.22 -4.09 0.51
CA LEU A 59 12.91 -3.92 -0.11
C LEU A 59 13.06 -3.20 -1.45
N ARG A 60 12.44 -3.75 -2.49
CA ARG A 60 12.37 -3.18 -3.82
C ARG A 60 10.92 -2.89 -4.19
N PHE A 61 10.66 -1.72 -4.80
CA PHE A 61 9.32 -1.39 -5.28
C PHE A 61 8.87 -2.37 -6.38
N VAL A 62 7.69 -2.93 -6.20
CA VAL A 62 6.93 -3.69 -7.19
C VAL A 62 5.89 -2.79 -7.86
N PHE A 63 5.24 -1.96 -7.06
CA PHE A 63 4.25 -0.97 -7.51
C PHE A 63 4.44 0.34 -6.71
N PRO A 64 4.30 1.52 -7.31
CA PRO A 64 4.09 1.72 -8.75
C PRO A 64 5.29 1.31 -9.61
N SER A 65 5.02 0.94 -10.85
CA SER A 65 6.05 0.43 -11.77
C SER A 65 7.17 1.43 -12.06
N GLU A 66 6.85 2.71 -12.01
CA GLU A 66 7.81 3.81 -12.19
C GLU A 66 8.90 3.84 -11.11
N LEU A 67 8.63 3.27 -9.94
CA LEU A 67 9.59 3.21 -8.83
C LEU A 67 10.46 1.95 -8.81
N ARG A 68 10.24 1.00 -9.71
CA ARG A 68 11.02 -0.26 -9.75
C ARG A 68 12.52 -0.03 -9.92
N SER A 69 12.90 1.01 -10.62
CA SER A 69 14.30 1.41 -10.83
C SER A 69 14.84 2.42 -9.81
N ALA A 70 14.04 2.81 -8.83
CA ALA A 70 14.41 3.84 -7.85
C ALA A 70 15.45 3.39 -6.82
N GLY A 71 15.83 2.12 -6.82
CA GLY A 71 16.77 1.54 -5.87
C GLY A 71 16.09 0.64 -4.84
N VAL A 72 16.80 0.34 -3.78
CA VAL A 72 16.35 -0.56 -2.72
C VAL A 72 16.39 0.12 -1.36
N LEU A 73 15.51 -0.34 -0.46
CA LEU A 73 15.46 0.08 0.94
C LEU A 73 16.06 -1.04 1.79
N PRO A 74 17.24 -0.85 2.41
CA PRO A 74 17.77 -1.87 3.31
C PRO A 74 16.89 -2.01 4.55
N LEU A 75 16.72 -3.24 5.05
CA LEU A 75 15.93 -3.51 6.25
C LEU A 75 16.49 -2.83 7.51
N SER A 76 17.79 -2.56 7.53
CA SER A 76 18.45 -1.81 8.59
C SER A 76 18.18 -0.31 8.56
N GLY A 77 17.53 0.20 7.51
CA GLY A 77 17.23 1.60 7.34
C GLY A 77 16.09 2.10 8.20
N SER A 78 15.92 3.42 8.25
CA SER A 78 14.89 4.11 9.03
C SER A 78 13.54 4.27 8.32
N ALA A 79 13.44 3.85 7.06
CA ALA A 79 12.18 3.93 6.31
C ALA A 79 11.06 3.14 6.99
N VAL A 80 9.84 3.65 6.94
CA VAL A 80 8.67 3.00 7.54
C VAL A 80 8.50 1.57 7.01
N ALA A 81 8.66 1.37 5.71
CA ALA A 81 8.57 0.04 5.10
C ALA A 81 9.62 -0.93 5.67
N ALA A 82 10.87 -0.47 5.84
CA ALA A 82 11.93 -1.29 6.43
C ALA A 82 11.61 -1.71 7.87
N ARG A 83 11.11 -0.78 8.67
CA ARG A 83 10.68 -1.06 10.04
C ARG A 83 9.49 -2.03 10.08
N THR A 84 8.51 -1.84 9.21
CA THR A 84 7.35 -2.75 9.09
C THR A 84 7.79 -4.17 8.79
N ALA A 85 8.70 -4.35 7.83
CA ALA A 85 9.23 -5.66 7.47
C ALA A 85 10.06 -6.29 8.60
N SER A 86 10.96 -5.53 9.21
CA SER A 86 11.87 -6.03 10.24
C SER A 86 11.17 -6.34 11.57
N THR A 87 10.19 -5.53 11.97
CA THR A 87 9.41 -5.75 13.18
C THR A 87 8.23 -6.68 12.99
N ARG A 88 7.82 -6.94 11.75
CA ARG A 88 6.63 -7.72 11.38
C ARG A 88 5.35 -7.15 11.99
N THR A 89 5.29 -5.84 12.17
CA THR A 89 4.20 -5.15 12.84
C THR A 89 3.56 -4.13 11.91
N SER A 90 2.23 -4.16 11.83
CA SER A 90 1.45 -3.15 11.12
C SER A 90 1.53 -1.79 11.79
N LEU A 91 1.52 -0.74 10.99
CA LEU A 91 1.50 0.65 11.43
C LEU A 91 0.27 1.34 10.85
N LEU A 92 -0.41 2.13 11.68
CA LEU A 92 -1.41 3.11 11.24
C LEU A 92 -1.07 4.44 11.89
N SER A 93 -0.93 5.49 11.08
CA SER A 93 -0.72 6.85 11.57
C SER A 93 -1.54 7.85 10.76
N ASN A 94 -2.43 8.57 11.42
CA ASN A 94 -3.18 9.67 10.85
C ASN A 94 -2.51 11.03 11.06
N THR A 95 -1.34 11.02 11.69
CA THR A 95 -0.54 12.22 12.01
C THR A 95 0.90 12.07 11.52
N PHE A 96 1.09 11.43 10.38
CA PHE A 96 2.40 11.04 9.86
C PHE A 96 3.38 12.21 9.71
N MET A 97 2.90 13.36 9.25
CA MET A 97 3.74 14.57 9.10
C MET A 97 4.25 15.14 10.42
N ARG A 98 3.61 14.84 11.53
CA ARG A 98 4.04 15.31 12.85
C ARG A 98 5.14 14.45 13.45
N VAL A 99 5.34 13.26 12.90
CA VAL A 99 6.40 12.34 13.30
C VAL A 99 7.50 12.45 12.26
N LYS A 100 8.70 12.81 12.66
CA LYS A 100 9.85 12.93 11.75
C LYS A 100 10.27 11.53 11.25
N HIS A 101 9.58 11.02 10.27
CA HIS A 101 9.98 9.81 9.55
C HIS A 101 10.45 10.20 8.15
N VAL A 102 11.67 9.82 7.81
CA VAL A 102 12.14 9.91 6.43
C VAL A 102 11.55 8.71 5.70
N SER A 103 10.57 8.96 4.85
CA SER A 103 10.06 7.96 3.92
C SER A 103 10.72 8.16 2.56
N LEU A 104 11.37 7.14 2.04
CA LEU A 104 11.94 7.19 0.69
C LEU A 104 10.84 7.39 -0.37
N PHE A 105 9.62 6.98 -0.07
CA PHE A 105 8.45 7.18 -0.90
C PHE A 105 8.15 8.66 -1.16
N GLU A 106 8.47 9.55 -0.22
CA GLU A 106 8.34 11.00 -0.39
C GLU A 106 9.46 11.61 -1.24
N ALA A 107 10.62 10.95 -1.29
CA ALA A 107 11.80 11.47 -1.97
C ALA A 107 11.88 11.04 -3.45
N VAL A 108 11.08 10.08 -3.87
CA VAL A 108 11.14 9.55 -5.24
C VAL A 108 10.22 10.35 -6.14
N LYS A 109 10.82 11.04 -7.10
CA LYS A 109 10.11 11.74 -8.17
C LYS A 109 9.73 10.73 -9.27
N ILE A 110 8.45 10.67 -9.58
CA ILE A 110 7.96 9.85 -10.68
C ILE A 110 8.30 10.50 -12.02
N GLY A 111 8.68 9.65 -12.97
CA GLY A 111 9.11 10.06 -14.30
C GLY A 111 7.98 10.66 -15.17
N ALA A 112 8.36 11.13 -16.35
CA ALA A 112 7.59 11.97 -17.26
C ALA A 112 6.29 11.38 -17.85
N ALA A 113 5.92 10.12 -17.52
CA ALA A 113 4.77 9.43 -18.09
C ALA A 113 3.46 9.58 -17.29
N ALA A 114 3.50 10.18 -16.11
CA ALA A 114 2.31 10.40 -15.28
C ALA A 114 1.51 11.62 -15.73
N SER A 115 0.19 11.61 -15.52
CA SER A 115 -0.64 12.79 -15.74
C SER A 115 -0.20 13.95 -14.84
N GLU A 116 -0.56 15.19 -15.21
CA GLU A 116 -0.20 16.36 -14.42
C GLU A 116 -0.84 16.33 -13.02
N GLU A 117 -2.07 15.80 -12.92
CA GLU A 117 -2.74 15.58 -11.63
C GLU A 117 -2.03 14.53 -10.78
N ASP A 118 -1.58 13.43 -11.38
CA ASP A 118 -0.83 12.39 -10.69
C ASP A 118 0.51 12.92 -10.19
N ARG A 119 1.22 13.70 -11.01
CA ARG A 119 2.49 14.35 -10.62
C ARG A 119 2.31 15.33 -9.47
N ASN A 120 1.26 16.13 -9.49
CA ASN A 120 0.96 17.07 -8.40
C ASN A 120 0.64 16.32 -7.09
N LEU A 121 -0.08 15.20 -7.17
CA LEU A 121 -0.39 14.38 -6.01
C LEU A 121 0.82 13.67 -5.42
N GLU A 122 1.70 13.19 -6.27
CA GLU A 122 2.93 12.51 -5.85
C GLU A 122 3.93 13.44 -5.17
N GLN A 123 3.91 14.71 -5.53
CA GLN A 123 4.71 15.75 -4.88
C GLN A 123 4.11 16.20 -3.55
N MET A 124 2.86 15.84 -3.25
CA MET A 124 2.25 16.20 -1.98
C MET A 124 2.75 15.31 -0.85
N PRO A 125 2.94 15.89 0.36
CA PRO A 125 3.40 15.12 1.50
C PRO A 125 2.37 14.07 1.92
N ILE A 126 2.86 12.96 2.43
CA ILE A 126 2.05 11.94 3.09
C ILE A 126 1.58 12.48 4.43
N GLN A 127 0.29 12.60 4.60
CA GLN A 127 -0.33 13.04 5.84
C GLN A 127 -0.74 11.87 6.73
N LYS A 128 -1.20 10.77 6.10
CA LYS A 128 -1.70 9.58 6.78
C LYS A 128 -1.17 8.34 6.07
N ILE A 129 -0.86 7.30 6.84
CA ILE A 129 -0.29 6.07 6.30
C ILE A 129 -0.73 4.84 7.08
N MET A 130 -0.96 3.76 6.35
CA MET A 130 -0.95 2.39 6.87
C MET A 130 0.19 1.63 6.19
N SER A 131 0.96 0.88 6.97
CA SER A 131 2.06 0.05 6.48
C SER A 131 1.92 -1.34 7.09
N VAL A 132 1.81 -2.35 6.25
CA VAL A 132 1.48 -3.72 6.66
C VAL A 132 2.47 -4.71 6.05
N PRO A 133 3.02 -5.64 6.84
CA PRO A 133 3.87 -6.69 6.29
C PRO A 133 3.05 -7.64 5.41
N VAL A 134 3.58 -7.94 4.24
CA VAL A 134 3.05 -8.98 3.36
C VAL A 134 3.79 -10.27 3.70
N ALA A 135 3.10 -11.20 4.34
CA ALA A 135 3.69 -12.43 4.85
C ALA A 135 2.85 -13.65 4.47
N HIS A 136 3.53 -14.76 4.26
CA HIS A 136 2.92 -16.06 3.99
C HIS A 136 3.65 -17.12 4.80
N GLU A 137 2.88 -17.95 5.50
CA GLU A 137 3.42 -19.03 6.36
C GLU A 137 4.50 -18.54 7.33
N GLY A 138 4.30 -17.37 7.92
CA GLY A 138 5.23 -16.76 8.88
C GLY A 138 6.45 -16.08 8.26
N GLN A 139 6.61 -16.12 6.94
CA GLN A 139 7.72 -15.48 6.23
C GLN A 139 7.29 -14.16 5.63
N VAL A 140 8.00 -13.09 5.95
CA VAL A 140 7.79 -11.77 5.33
C VAL A 140 8.31 -11.78 3.90
N MET A 141 7.44 -11.46 2.95
CA MET A 141 7.74 -11.38 1.52
C MET A 141 7.85 -9.94 1.03
N GLY A 142 7.36 -9.00 1.80
CA GLY A 142 7.37 -7.60 1.44
C GLY A 142 6.54 -6.74 2.37
N VAL A 143 6.19 -5.55 1.89
CA VAL A 143 5.36 -4.56 2.61
C VAL A 143 4.40 -3.92 1.65
N VAL A 144 3.16 -3.71 2.08
CA VAL A 144 2.19 -2.88 1.39
C VAL A 144 1.92 -1.62 2.20
N GLN A 145 1.93 -0.47 1.53
CA GLN A 145 1.65 0.82 2.13
C GLN A 145 0.50 1.50 1.41
N ILE A 146 -0.41 2.04 2.19
CA ILE A 146 -1.50 2.89 1.73
C ILE A 146 -1.36 4.23 2.41
N SER A 147 -1.37 5.30 1.62
CA SER A 147 -1.21 6.65 2.14
C SER A 147 -2.37 7.55 1.72
N ARG A 148 -2.50 8.68 2.40
CA ARG A 148 -3.30 9.82 1.97
C ARG A 148 -2.39 11.03 1.90
N LYS A 149 -2.31 11.61 0.73
CA LYS A 149 -1.43 12.74 0.41
C LYS A 149 -2.23 14.02 0.29
N GLY A 150 -1.68 15.11 0.74
CA GLY A 150 -2.28 16.43 0.65
C GLY A 150 -1.40 17.50 1.27
N LEU A 151 -1.74 18.77 1.01
CA LEU A 151 -1.03 19.90 1.60
C LEU A 151 -1.18 19.95 3.12
N ASP A 152 -2.30 19.48 3.63
CA ASP A 152 -2.55 19.33 5.06
C ASP A 152 -3.43 18.10 5.33
N SER A 153 -3.63 17.79 6.61
CA SER A 153 -4.36 16.60 7.04
C SER A 153 -5.83 16.59 6.58
N SER A 154 -6.47 17.75 6.51
CA SER A 154 -7.88 17.85 6.09
C SER A 154 -8.05 17.64 4.59
N LEU A 155 -7.11 18.13 3.78
CA LEU A 155 -7.11 17.99 2.32
C LEU A 155 -6.70 16.58 1.86
N ALA A 156 -5.97 15.85 2.70
CA ALA A 156 -5.56 14.47 2.40
C ALA A 156 -6.73 13.47 2.41
N GLY A 157 -7.86 13.83 2.97
CA GLY A 157 -9.03 12.97 3.09
C GLY A 157 -9.24 12.43 4.50
N ALA A 158 -10.19 11.51 4.66
CA ALA A 158 -10.57 10.97 5.95
C ALA A 158 -9.43 10.20 6.64
N ASP A 159 -9.48 10.14 7.97
CA ASP A 159 -8.58 9.30 8.75
C ASP A 159 -8.77 7.82 8.40
N PHE A 160 -7.69 7.07 8.39
CA PHE A 160 -7.77 5.62 8.35
C PHE A 160 -8.32 5.08 9.68
N SER A 161 -9.25 4.14 9.57
CA SER A 161 -9.85 3.48 10.73
C SER A 161 -9.15 2.15 11.04
N GLY A 162 -9.42 1.58 12.21
CA GLY A 162 -8.98 0.22 12.53
C GLY A 162 -9.56 -0.82 11.58
N GLU A 163 -10.75 -0.59 11.03
CA GLU A 163 -11.35 -1.46 10.01
C GLU A 163 -10.60 -1.37 8.67
N ASP A 164 -10.17 -0.17 8.27
CA ASP A 164 -9.31 0.00 7.09
C ASP A 164 -8.00 -0.80 7.24
N LEU A 165 -7.38 -0.76 8.43
CA LEU A 165 -6.18 -1.52 8.70
C LEU A 165 -6.43 -3.03 8.60
N LYS A 166 -7.53 -3.53 9.14
CA LYS A 166 -7.90 -4.94 9.03
C LYS A 166 -8.14 -5.37 7.58
N GLN A 167 -8.77 -4.54 6.78
CA GLN A 167 -8.94 -4.79 5.35
C GLN A 167 -7.59 -4.87 4.64
N LEU A 168 -6.67 -3.97 4.96
CA LEU A 168 -5.33 -3.99 4.39
C LEU A 168 -4.55 -5.23 4.83
N GLU A 169 -4.64 -5.64 6.08
CA GLU A 169 -4.01 -6.87 6.57
C GLU A 169 -4.52 -8.11 5.84
N LYS A 170 -5.83 -8.21 5.60
CA LYS A 170 -6.41 -9.29 4.79
C LYS A 170 -5.95 -9.23 3.33
N ALA A 171 -5.90 -8.04 2.75
CA ALA A 171 -5.38 -7.85 1.40
C ALA A 171 -3.89 -8.25 1.32
N ALA A 172 -3.10 -7.95 2.35
CA ALA A 172 -1.70 -8.35 2.43
C ALA A 172 -1.51 -9.87 2.41
N GLU A 173 -2.36 -10.62 3.10
CA GLU A 173 -2.36 -12.09 3.06
C GLU A 173 -2.66 -12.61 1.64
N ILE A 174 -3.57 -11.97 0.92
CA ILE A 174 -3.89 -12.30 -0.47
C ILE A 174 -2.71 -11.97 -1.38
N LEU A 175 -2.13 -10.78 -1.25
CA LEU A 175 -0.97 -10.33 -2.04
C LEU A 175 0.24 -11.26 -1.85
N ALA A 176 0.44 -11.79 -0.64
CA ALA A 176 1.54 -12.71 -0.35
C ALA A 176 1.50 -14.00 -1.21
N ARG A 177 0.33 -14.38 -1.69
CA ARG A 177 0.14 -15.55 -2.56
C ARG A 177 0.24 -15.23 -4.05
N MET A 178 0.42 -13.97 -4.41
CA MET A 178 0.56 -13.55 -5.80
C MET A 178 1.94 -13.89 -6.35
N PRO A 179 2.04 -14.31 -7.63
CA PRO A 179 3.31 -14.73 -8.22
C PRO A 179 4.40 -13.67 -8.18
N PHE A 180 4.05 -12.41 -8.38
CA PHE A 180 5.00 -11.29 -8.39
C PHE A 180 5.62 -10.98 -7.02
N MET A 181 5.09 -11.54 -5.93
CA MET A 181 5.67 -11.38 -4.59
C MET A 181 6.76 -12.42 -4.28
N LYS A 182 6.93 -13.42 -5.09
CA LYS A 182 8.01 -14.40 -4.92
C LYS A 182 9.35 -13.77 -5.30
N GLU A 183 10.38 -13.96 -4.48
CA GLU A 183 11.73 -13.50 -4.77
C GLU A 183 12.22 -14.08 -6.10
N GLY A 184 12.80 -13.22 -6.94
CA GLY A 184 13.29 -13.60 -8.26
C GLY A 184 12.21 -13.74 -9.35
N ALA A 185 10.94 -13.51 -9.04
CA ALA A 185 9.91 -13.47 -10.08
C ALA A 185 10.07 -12.22 -10.97
N ASP A 186 9.77 -12.37 -12.25
CA ASP A 186 9.68 -11.22 -13.15
C ASP A 186 8.54 -10.30 -12.73
N ILE A 187 8.78 -9.00 -12.78
CA ILE A 187 7.81 -7.98 -12.38
C ILE A 187 7.30 -7.26 -13.61
#